data_9830a71368c7ebf75dfbf673ba02fdc2
#
_entry.id   9830a71368c7ebf75dfbf673ba02fdc2
#
_cell.length_a   1.000
_cell.length_b   1.000
_cell.length_c   1.000
_cell.angle_alpha   90.00
_cell.angle_beta   90.00
_cell.angle_gamma   90.00
#
_symmetry.space_group_name_H-M   'P 1'
#
loop_
_entity.id
_entity.type
_entity.pdbx_description
1 polymer ?
#
loop_
_entity_poly.entity_id
_entity_poly.type
_entity_poly.pdbx_seq_one_letter_code
_entity_poly.pdbx_strand_id
1 'polypeptide(L)'
;SGTAINMLAPGLGLLLAKLIFNGNSSVPFSNTFRIHEIPVLSQIPILGPILFKGAYITTYLGIIILILSVIFLNKTKAGLRLRACGENPQAADAAGVSVYKYRYMGVLLSGFLGGIGGLIYIIPISTVFNSDVGGYGFLALAILIFGNWQPYRIAAASLFFGIMKTLAYTYTAIPFLSALGFPSVVYKLIPYVATLILLAFTSKNSAAPKASGIPYDKSKR
;
A
#
# COMPACT_ATOMS: atom_id res chain seq x y z
N SER A 1 19.09 -9.54 1.82
CA SER A 1 18.78 -9.16 0.42
C SER A 1 17.71 -8.04 0.36
N GLY A 2 16.58 -8.12 1.09
CA GLY A 2 15.52 -7.11 1.04
C GLY A 2 15.97 -5.70 1.46
N THR A 3 16.76 -5.57 2.50
CA THR A 3 17.32 -4.28 2.95
C THR A 3 18.22 -3.65 1.90
N ALA A 4 19.04 -4.47 1.22
CA ALA A 4 19.92 -4.00 0.14
C ALA A 4 19.10 -3.46 -1.04
N ILE A 5 18.04 -4.15 -1.44
CA ILE A 5 17.12 -3.70 -2.51
C ILE A 5 16.43 -2.39 -2.10
N ASN A 6 16.02 -2.27 -0.83
CA ASN A 6 15.36 -1.08 -0.32
C ASN A 6 16.27 0.16 -0.31
N MET A 7 17.58 -0.02 -0.13
CA MET A 7 18.58 1.06 -0.26
C MET A 7 18.96 1.34 -1.72
N LEU A 8 19.03 0.30 -2.53
CA LEU A 8 19.42 0.40 -3.94
C LEU A 8 18.36 1.09 -4.80
N ALA A 9 17.07 0.85 -4.52
CA ALA A 9 15.97 1.39 -5.32
C ALA A 9 15.93 2.93 -5.37
N PRO A 10 16.02 3.68 -4.26
CA PRO A 10 16.13 5.14 -4.30
C PRO A 10 17.36 5.64 -5.04
N GLY A 11 18.52 4.99 -4.82
CA GLY A 11 19.75 5.33 -5.51
C GLY A 11 19.66 5.16 -7.03
N LEU A 12 19.10 4.03 -7.49
CA LEU A 12 18.83 3.81 -8.92
C LEU A 12 17.82 4.82 -9.47
N GLY A 13 16.76 5.13 -8.73
CA GLY A 13 15.77 6.12 -9.14
C GLY A 13 16.38 7.51 -9.36
N LEU A 14 17.23 7.96 -8.45
CA LEU A 14 17.95 9.23 -8.59
C LEU A 14 18.96 9.20 -9.73
N LEU A 15 19.68 8.09 -9.91
CA LEU A 15 20.62 7.92 -11.01
C LEU A 15 19.91 7.97 -12.37
N LEU A 16 18.81 7.24 -12.53
CA LEU A 16 17.99 7.27 -13.73
C LEU A 16 17.42 8.67 -14.00
N ALA A 17 16.93 9.37 -12.95
CA ALA A 17 16.47 10.75 -13.09
C ALA A 17 17.58 11.66 -13.63
N LYS A 18 18.79 11.58 -13.07
CA LYS A 18 19.95 12.35 -13.55
C LYS A 18 20.33 12.06 -15.00
N LEU A 19 20.27 10.79 -15.42
CA LEU A 19 20.60 10.38 -16.79
C LEU A 19 19.54 10.86 -17.79
N ILE A 20 18.26 10.80 -17.42
CA ILE A 20 17.16 11.14 -18.34
C ILE A 20 16.93 12.66 -18.38
N PHE A 21 17.09 13.36 -17.26
CA PHE A 21 16.75 14.77 -17.11
C PHE A 21 17.98 15.69 -16.97
N ASN A 22 19.00 15.46 -17.78
CA ASN A 22 20.18 16.33 -17.93
C ASN A 22 20.85 16.73 -16.58
N GLY A 23 21.04 15.77 -15.70
CA GLY A 23 21.73 15.97 -14.41
C GLY A 23 20.84 16.37 -13.25
N ASN A 24 19.54 16.60 -13.45
CA ASN A 24 18.62 16.91 -12.38
C ASN A 24 18.22 15.64 -11.61
N SER A 25 18.44 15.64 -10.29
CA SER A 25 18.02 14.55 -9.41
C SER A 25 16.58 14.69 -8.93
N SER A 26 16.01 15.89 -9.02
CA SER A 26 14.61 16.17 -8.72
C SER A 26 13.87 16.58 -9.98
N VAL A 27 12.80 15.87 -10.31
CA VAL A 27 12.03 16.11 -11.53
C VAL A 27 10.70 16.73 -11.13
N PRO A 28 10.47 18.02 -11.46
CA PRO A 28 9.17 18.63 -11.23
C PRO A 28 8.14 18.06 -12.19
N PHE A 29 6.94 17.80 -11.72
CA PHE A 29 5.81 17.40 -12.54
C PHE A 29 4.55 18.19 -12.18
N SER A 30 3.72 18.47 -13.18
CA SER A 30 2.46 19.16 -12.98
C SER A 30 1.37 18.16 -12.56
N ASN A 31 0.45 18.60 -11.71
CA ASN A 31 -0.69 17.83 -11.22
C ASN A 31 -1.79 17.65 -12.30
N THR A 32 -1.42 17.12 -13.46
CA THR A 32 -2.31 16.94 -14.62
C THR A 32 -3.31 15.81 -14.48
N PHE A 33 -3.12 14.93 -13.47
CA PHE A 33 -3.96 13.75 -13.25
C PHE A 33 -5.16 14.01 -12.32
N ARG A 34 -5.47 15.27 -12.02
CA ARG A 34 -6.61 15.66 -11.21
C ARG A 34 -7.86 15.81 -12.08
N ILE A 35 -8.90 15.09 -11.74
CA ILE A 35 -10.21 15.23 -12.37
C ILE A 35 -10.89 16.43 -11.71
N HIS A 36 -11.24 17.48 -12.50
CA HIS A 36 -11.82 18.69 -11.95
C HIS A 36 -13.18 18.43 -11.32
N GLU A 37 -14.11 17.85 -12.06
CA GLU A 37 -15.44 17.44 -11.55
C GLU A 37 -16.06 16.42 -12.51
N ILE A 38 -16.74 15.41 -11.97
CA ILE A 38 -17.62 14.55 -12.77
C ILE A 38 -19.05 15.06 -12.56
N PRO A 39 -19.67 15.72 -13.59
CA PRO A 39 -20.84 16.60 -13.40
C PRO A 39 -22.05 15.90 -12.77
N VAL A 40 -22.24 14.60 -13.00
CA VAL A 40 -23.43 13.85 -12.53
C VAL A 40 -23.17 13.25 -11.13
N LEU A 41 -21.94 12.73 -10.88
CA LEU A 41 -21.60 12.03 -9.64
C LEU A 41 -21.20 12.98 -8.50
N SER A 42 -20.77 14.19 -8.83
CA SER A 42 -20.42 15.22 -7.82
C SER A 42 -21.63 15.79 -7.08
N GLN A 43 -22.85 15.58 -7.58
CA GLN A 43 -24.11 16.07 -6.98
C GLN A 43 -24.65 15.15 -5.87
N ILE A 44 -24.10 13.97 -5.68
CA ILE A 44 -24.52 13.03 -4.63
C ILE A 44 -24.16 13.68 -3.27
N PRO A 45 -25.14 13.88 -2.36
CA PRO A 45 -24.87 14.46 -1.05
C PRO A 45 -23.88 13.60 -0.26
N ILE A 46 -22.86 14.21 0.36
CA ILE A 46 -21.77 13.63 1.16
C ILE A 46 -20.74 12.87 0.31
N LEU A 47 -21.13 11.90 -0.54
CA LEU A 47 -20.18 11.09 -1.33
C LEU A 47 -19.66 11.82 -2.57
N GLY A 48 -20.46 12.68 -3.17
CA GLY A 48 -20.07 13.46 -4.35
C GLY A 48 -18.83 14.33 -4.13
N PRO A 49 -18.83 15.22 -3.15
CA PRO A 49 -17.67 16.06 -2.86
C PRO A 49 -16.43 15.27 -2.44
N ILE A 50 -16.59 14.16 -1.72
CA ILE A 50 -15.48 13.37 -1.19
C ILE A 50 -14.80 12.54 -2.27
N LEU A 51 -15.58 11.91 -3.16
CA LEU A 51 -15.06 10.96 -4.13
C LEU A 51 -14.89 11.55 -5.53
N PHE A 52 -15.70 12.52 -5.94
CA PHE A 52 -15.79 12.96 -7.33
C PHE A 52 -15.44 14.43 -7.57
N LYS A 53 -15.17 15.21 -6.51
CA LYS A 53 -14.75 16.60 -6.64
C LYS A 53 -13.25 16.72 -6.38
N GLY A 54 -12.48 16.97 -7.43
CA GLY A 54 -11.05 17.16 -7.34
C GLY A 54 -10.26 15.87 -7.03
N ALA A 55 -10.83 14.69 -7.30
CA ALA A 55 -10.17 13.41 -7.09
C ALA A 55 -9.09 13.16 -8.15
N TYR A 56 -8.07 12.41 -7.77
CA TYR A 56 -7.02 11.99 -8.68
C TYR A 56 -7.39 10.67 -9.38
N ILE A 57 -7.07 10.55 -10.68
CA ILE A 57 -7.26 9.31 -11.45
C ILE A 57 -6.58 8.12 -10.74
N THR A 58 -5.43 8.37 -10.12
CA THR A 58 -4.67 7.36 -9.38
C THR A 58 -5.44 6.77 -8.19
N THR A 59 -6.34 7.52 -7.56
CA THR A 59 -7.19 7.01 -6.48
C THR A 59 -8.15 5.94 -7.00
N TYR A 60 -8.77 6.17 -8.15
CA TYR A 60 -9.65 5.16 -8.78
C TYR A 60 -8.88 3.93 -9.25
N LEU A 61 -7.66 4.14 -9.78
CA LEU A 61 -6.77 3.04 -10.13
C LEU A 61 -6.47 2.16 -8.90
N GLY A 62 -6.20 2.78 -7.72
CA GLY A 62 -5.99 2.06 -6.47
C GLY A 62 -7.21 1.23 -6.04
N ILE A 63 -8.42 1.79 -6.16
CA ILE A 63 -9.67 1.08 -5.84
C ILE A 63 -9.89 -0.11 -6.80
N ILE A 64 -9.66 0.10 -8.10
CA ILE A 64 -9.78 -0.96 -9.11
C ILE A 64 -8.80 -2.10 -8.80
N ILE A 65 -7.54 -1.77 -8.51
CA ILE A 65 -6.51 -2.76 -8.16
C ILE A 65 -6.89 -3.53 -6.90
N LEU A 66 -7.45 -2.86 -5.89
CA LEU A 66 -7.95 -3.52 -4.69
C LEU A 66 -9.03 -4.55 -5.02
N ILE A 67 -10.04 -4.16 -5.80
CA ILE A 67 -11.13 -5.06 -6.21
C ILE A 67 -10.60 -6.24 -7.01
N LEU A 68 -9.73 -5.98 -7.99
CA LEU A 68 -9.09 -7.02 -8.80
C LEU A 68 -8.25 -7.97 -7.95
N SER A 69 -7.52 -7.46 -6.96
CA SER A 69 -6.72 -8.28 -6.03
C SER A 69 -7.60 -9.18 -5.17
N VAL A 70 -8.75 -8.69 -4.67
CA VAL A 70 -9.74 -9.50 -3.93
C VAL A 70 -10.28 -10.63 -4.80
N ILE A 71 -10.68 -10.31 -6.03
CA ILE A 71 -11.22 -11.29 -6.98
C ILE A 71 -10.13 -12.32 -7.34
N PHE A 72 -8.92 -11.84 -7.69
CA PHE A 72 -7.80 -12.69 -8.07
C PHE A 72 -7.46 -13.69 -6.97
N LEU A 73 -7.25 -13.23 -5.73
CA LEU A 73 -6.83 -14.09 -4.62
C LEU A 73 -7.92 -15.05 -4.14
N ASN A 74 -9.20 -14.65 -4.19
CA ASN A 74 -10.28 -15.43 -3.60
C ASN A 74 -11.11 -16.22 -4.62
N LYS A 75 -11.18 -15.77 -5.88
CA LYS A 75 -12.08 -16.35 -6.89
C LYS A 75 -11.36 -17.03 -8.05
N THR A 76 -10.02 -16.90 -8.19
CA THR A 76 -9.30 -17.51 -9.30
C THR A 76 -8.51 -18.74 -8.88
N LYS A 77 -8.34 -19.69 -9.82
CA LYS A 77 -7.49 -20.88 -9.64
C LYS A 77 -6.02 -20.50 -9.39
N ALA A 78 -5.54 -19.42 -10.02
CA ALA A 78 -4.18 -18.92 -9.84
C ALA A 78 -3.96 -18.35 -8.43
N GLY A 79 -4.92 -17.55 -7.92
CA GLY A 79 -4.87 -17.02 -6.55
C GLY A 79 -4.93 -18.12 -5.49
N LEU A 80 -5.79 -19.14 -5.70
CA LEU A 80 -5.86 -20.29 -4.79
C LEU A 80 -4.53 -21.04 -4.73
N ARG A 81 -3.90 -21.33 -5.88
CA ARG A 81 -2.58 -21.99 -5.95
C ARG A 81 -1.48 -21.14 -5.33
N LEU A 82 -1.52 -19.82 -5.54
CA LEU A 82 -0.57 -18.89 -4.92
C LEU A 82 -0.66 -18.94 -3.39
N ARG A 83 -1.86 -18.92 -2.84
CA ARG A 83 -2.11 -19.04 -1.39
C ARG A 83 -1.68 -20.41 -0.85
N ALA A 84 -1.98 -21.50 -1.56
CA ALA A 84 -1.53 -22.85 -1.20
C ALA A 84 0.00 -22.94 -1.13
N CYS A 85 0.73 -22.35 -2.10
CA CYS A 85 2.19 -22.28 -2.09
C CYS A 85 2.75 -21.41 -0.93
N GLY A 86 1.96 -20.48 -0.38
CA GLY A 86 2.31 -19.69 0.80
C GLY A 86 2.05 -20.40 2.11
N GLU A 87 1.05 -21.28 2.17
CA GLU A 87 0.69 -22.00 3.40
C GLU A 87 1.46 -23.33 3.55
N ASN A 88 1.46 -24.16 2.51
CA ASN A 88 2.19 -25.43 2.50
C ASN A 88 2.70 -25.75 1.08
N PRO A 89 3.95 -25.36 0.76
CA PRO A 89 4.51 -25.59 -0.56
C PRO A 89 4.71 -27.07 -0.91
N GLN A 90 5.02 -27.93 0.08
CA GLN A 90 5.19 -29.37 -0.16
C GLN A 90 3.85 -30.02 -0.57
N ALA A 91 2.77 -29.69 0.13
CA ALA A 91 1.43 -30.19 -0.23
C ALA A 91 0.99 -29.65 -1.61
N ALA A 92 1.30 -28.41 -1.94
CA ALA A 92 1.00 -27.84 -3.25
C ALA A 92 1.78 -28.55 -4.37
N ASP A 93 3.05 -28.87 -4.16
CA ASP A 93 3.87 -29.62 -5.12
C ASP A 93 3.37 -31.06 -5.29
N ALA A 94 3.00 -31.74 -4.19
CA ALA A 94 2.42 -33.08 -4.23
C ALA A 94 1.09 -33.10 -5.02
N ALA A 95 0.33 -32.01 -5.01
CA ALA A 95 -0.87 -31.81 -5.82
C ALA A 95 -0.59 -31.38 -7.28
N GLY A 96 0.69 -31.43 -7.74
CA GLY A 96 1.09 -31.09 -9.10
C GLY A 96 1.19 -29.60 -9.38
N VAL A 97 1.20 -28.72 -8.37
CA VAL A 97 1.36 -27.28 -8.52
C VAL A 97 2.85 -26.92 -8.54
N SER A 98 3.33 -26.29 -9.60
CA SER A 98 4.72 -25.80 -9.68
C SER A 98 4.95 -24.64 -8.71
N VAL A 99 5.50 -24.93 -7.53
CA VAL A 99 5.76 -23.94 -6.45
C VAL A 99 6.68 -22.83 -6.91
N TYR A 100 7.75 -23.14 -7.64
CA TYR A 100 8.68 -22.13 -8.18
C TYR A 100 7.96 -21.12 -9.07
N LYS A 101 7.14 -21.59 -10.03
CA LYS A 101 6.39 -20.71 -10.94
C LYS A 101 5.48 -19.74 -10.18
N TYR A 102 4.74 -20.23 -9.18
CA TYR A 102 3.83 -19.39 -8.40
C TYR A 102 4.56 -18.44 -7.46
N ARG A 103 5.70 -18.82 -6.87
CA ARG A 103 6.54 -17.92 -6.07
C ARG A 103 7.14 -16.81 -6.92
N TYR A 104 7.70 -17.10 -8.09
CA TYR A 104 8.20 -16.07 -9.02
C TYR A 104 7.08 -15.13 -9.49
N MET A 105 5.92 -15.69 -9.86
CA MET A 105 4.76 -14.87 -10.23
C MET A 105 4.33 -13.94 -9.07
N GLY A 106 4.33 -14.43 -7.84
CA GLY A 106 4.02 -13.63 -6.66
C GLY A 106 4.97 -12.46 -6.46
N VAL A 107 6.28 -12.70 -6.60
CA VAL A 107 7.32 -11.65 -6.48
C VAL A 107 7.19 -10.62 -7.60
N LEU A 108 6.98 -11.04 -8.85
CA LEU A 108 6.81 -10.13 -9.99
C LEU A 108 5.55 -9.26 -9.83
N LEU A 109 4.42 -9.87 -9.43
CA LEU A 109 3.19 -9.13 -9.15
C LEU A 109 3.35 -8.17 -7.98
N SER A 110 4.05 -8.56 -6.92
CA SER A 110 4.34 -7.69 -5.78
C SER A 110 5.16 -6.48 -6.19
N GLY A 111 6.24 -6.66 -6.98
CA GLY A 111 7.04 -5.56 -7.49
C GLY A 111 6.26 -4.61 -8.38
N PHE A 112 5.45 -5.16 -9.30
CA PHE A 112 4.59 -4.37 -10.18
C PHE A 112 3.56 -3.54 -9.38
N LEU A 113 2.86 -4.17 -8.45
CA LEU A 113 1.88 -3.50 -7.58
C LEU A 113 2.54 -2.48 -6.65
N GLY A 114 3.76 -2.76 -6.17
CA GLY A 114 4.56 -1.83 -5.39
C GLY A 114 4.90 -0.55 -6.16
N GLY A 115 5.31 -0.68 -7.43
CA GLY A 115 5.56 0.45 -8.32
C GLY A 115 4.31 1.30 -8.56
N ILE A 116 3.17 0.67 -8.86
CA ILE A 116 1.89 1.39 -9.02
C ILE A 116 1.48 2.04 -7.69
N GLY A 117 1.67 1.36 -6.56
CA GLY A 117 1.38 1.92 -5.23
C GLY A 117 2.19 3.19 -4.95
N GLY A 118 3.46 3.20 -5.31
CA GLY A 118 4.32 4.40 -5.23
C GLY A 118 3.79 5.55 -6.10
N LEU A 119 3.34 5.25 -7.31
CA LEU A 119 2.72 6.23 -8.22
C LEU A 119 1.43 6.81 -7.63
N ILE A 120 0.54 5.96 -7.13
CA ILE A 120 -0.73 6.36 -6.50
C ILE A 120 -0.48 7.29 -5.31
N TYR A 121 0.59 7.03 -4.55
CA TYR A 121 0.98 7.85 -3.41
C TYR A 121 1.57 9.19 -3.83
N ILE A 122 2.54 9.21 -4.74
CA ILE A 122 3.34 10.40 -5.09
C ILE A 122 2.50 11.45 -5.82
N ILE A 123 1.67 11.07 -6.77
CA ILE A 123 0.93 12.01 -7.63
C ILE A 123 0.05 12.99 -6.85
N PRO A 124 -0.72 12.59 -5.82
CA PRO A 124 -1.53 13.53 -5.06
C PRO A 124 -0.77 14.40 -4.07
N ILE A 125 0.41 13.98 -3.62
CA ILE A 125 1.08 14.55 -2.45
C ILE A 125 2.28 15.40 -2.84
N SER A 126 2.96 15.04 -3.94
CA SER A 126 4.19 15.71 -4.37
C SER A 126 4.02 16.40 -5.72
N THR A 127 4.73 17.48 -5.91
CA THR A 127 4.93 18.14 -7.21
C THR A 127 6.31 17.88 -7.78
N VAL A 128 7.14 17.16 -7.04
CA VAL A 128 8.53 16.86 -7.40
C VAL A 128 8.82 15.40 -7.09
N PHE A 129 9.38 14.69 -8.07
CA PHE A 129 9.92 13.37 -7.86
C PHE A 129 11.34 13.45 -7.29
N ASN A 130 11.55 12.84 -6.14
CA ASN A 130 12.85 12.76 -5.43
C ASN A 130 13.23 11.33 -5.03
N SER A 131 12.58 10.32 -5.64
CA SER A 131 12.81 8.90 -5.36
C SER A 131 12.58 8.46 -3.90
N ASP A 132 11.80 9.23 -3.12
CA ASP A 132 11.44 8.91 -1.75
C ASP A 132 9.92 8.80 -1.59
N VAL A 133 9.48 7.78 -0.88
CA VAL A 133 8.06 7.54 -0.53
C VAL A 133 7.78 7.83 0.95
N GLY A 134 8.68 8.55 1.65
CA GLY A 134 8.46 9.04 3.01
C GLY A 134 8.11 7.95 4.04
N GLY A 135 8.68 6.74 3.89
CA GLY A 135 8.43 5.63 4.83
C GLY A 135 7.07 4.94 4.68
N TYR A 136 6.24 5.30 3.69
CA TYR A 136 4.92 4.66 3.49
C TYR A 136 4.99 3.16 3.17
N GLY A 137 6.13 2.67 2.68
CA GLY A 137 6.37 1.23 2.53
C GLY A 137 6.30 0.48 3.86
N PHE A 138 6.88 1.03 4.93
CA PHE A 138 6.79 0.46 6.28
C PHE A 138 5.37 0.55 6.85
N LEU A 139 4.66 1.64 6.58
CA LEU A 139 3.24 1.76 6.95
C LEU A 139 2.40 0.70 6.24
N ALA A 140 2.66 0.44 4.96
CA ALA A 140 1.96 -0.60 4.20
C ALA A 140 2.22 -2.01 4.77
N LEU A 141 3.46 -2.30 5.22
CA LEU A 141 3.76 -3.54 5.93
C LEU A 141 2.98 -3.66 7.26
N ALA A 142 2.90 -2.57 8.02
CA ALA A 142 2.07 -2.55 9.23
C ALA A 142 0.59 -2.83 8.91
N ILE A 143 0.03 -2.17 7.90
CA ILE A 143 -1.34 -2.39 7.44
C ILE A 143 -1.56 -3.83 6.97
N LEU A 144 -0.59 -4.46 6.30
CA LEU A 144 -0.63 -5.86 5.88
C LEU A 144 -0.77 -6.79 7.09
N ILE A 145 0.05 -6.56 8.13
CA ILE A 145 0.03 -7.35 9.37
C ILE A 145 -1.32 -7.17 10.10
N PHE A 146 -1.80 -5.94 10.23
CA PHE A 146 -3.12 -5.64 10.81
C PHE A 146 -4.27 -6.27 10.03
N GLY A 147 -4.18 -6.23 8.71
CA GLY A 147 -5.15 -6.86 7.82
C GLY A 147 -5.06 -8.39 7.79
N ASN A 148 -4.11 -8.98 8.54
CA ASN A 148 -3.92 -10.43 8.63
C ASN A 148 -3.83 -11.10 7.26
N TRP A 149 -3.09 -10.49 6.33
CA TRP A 149 -2.91 -10.96 4.93
C TRP A 149 -4.23 -11.15 4.15
N GLN A 150 -5.35 -10.59 4.63
CA GLN A 150 -6.64 -10.68 3.95
C GLN A 150 -6.98 -9.36 3.26
N PRO A 151 -7.23 -9.33 1.94
CA PRO A 151 -7.38 -8.09 1.18
C PRO A 151 -8.46 -7.14 1.71
N TYR A 152 -9.61 -7.67 2.12
CA TYR A 152 -10.70 -6.84 2.67
C TYR A 152 -10.36 -6.24 4.05
N ARG A 153 -9.62 -6.96 4.89
CA ARG A 153 -9.13 -6.44 6.18
C ARG A 153 -8.03 -5.42 5.97
N ILE A 154 -7.14 -5.65 4.98
CA ILE A 154 -6.11 -4.68 4.58
C ILE A 154 -6.78 -3.38 4.12
N ALA A 155 -7.86 -3.46 3.32
CA ALA A 155 -8.61 -2.29 2.89
C ALA A 155 -9.22 -1.52 4.08
N ALA A 156 -9.85 -2.22 5.03
CA ALA A 156 -10.39 -1.60 6.24
C ALA A 156 -9.29 -0.96 7.11
N ALA A 157 -8.16 -1.65 7.28
CA ALA A 157 -7.00 -1.12 8.00
C ALA A 157 -6.41 0.11 7.30
N SER A 158 -6.26 0.08 5.96
CA SER A 158 -5.75 1.21 5.20
C SER A 158 -6.65 2.44 5.31
N LEU A 159 -7.96 2.25 5.28
CA LEU A 159 -8.94 3.32 5.50
C LEU A 159 -8.81 3.93 6.91
N PHE A 160 -8.72 3.08 7.92
CA PHE A 160 -8.53 3.51 9.31
C PHE A 160 -7.25 4.34 9.47
N PHE A 161 -6.10 3.84 8.99
CA PHE A 161 -4.83 4.56 9.05
C PHE A 161 -4.85 5.84 8.23
N GLY A 162 -5.52 5.83 7.06
CA GLY A 162 -5.72 7.01 6.24
C GLY A 162 -6.48 8.11 6.99
N ILE A 163 -7.58 7.77 7.67
CA ILE A 163 -8.35 8.70 8.50
C ILE A 163 -7.49 9.25 9.66
N MET A 164 -6.81 8.37 10.41
CA MET A 164 -5.96 8.79 11.52
C MET A 164 -4.85 9.75 11.06
N LYS A 165 -4.25 9.46 9.92
CA LYS A 165 -3.20 10.31 9.35
C LYS A 165 -3.73 11.65 8.86
N THR A 166 -4.89 11.66 8.21
CA THR A 166 -5.56 12.89 7.79
C THR A 166 -5.90 13.76 9.01
N LEU A 167 -6.46 13.19 10.08
CA LEU A 167 -6.73 13.91 11.32
C LEU A 167 -5.45 14.52 11.91
N ALA A 168 -4.34 13.77 11.89
CA ALA A 168 -3.05 14.24 12.39
C ALA A 168 -2.45 15.40 11.59
N TYR A 169 -2.75 15.51 10.30
CA TYR A 169 -2.25 16.60 9.46
C TYR A 169 -3.21 17.79 9.35
N THR A 170 -4.52 17.56 9.50
CA THR A 170 -5.57 18.60 9.36
C THR A 170 -6.15 19.06 10.70
N TYR A 171 -5.49 18.76 11.82
CA TYR A 171 -5.99 19.13 13.16
C TYR A 171 -6.29 20.62 13.31
N THR A 172 -5.53 21.50 12.63
CA THR A 172 -5.74 22.96 12.65
C THR A 172 -7.04 23.39 11.97
N ALA A 173 -7.53 22.60 10.99
CA ALA A 173 -8.77 22.86 10.28
C ALA A 173 -10.02 22.38 11.05
N ILE A 174 -9.83 21.61 12.11
CA ILE A 174 -10.92 21.07 12.93
C ILE A 174 -11.01 21.90 14.21
N PRO A 175 -12.07 22.75 14.39
CA PRO A 175 -12.17 23.69 15.52
C PRO A 175 -12.05 23.00 16.89
N PHE A 176 -12.61 21.82 17.05
CA PHE A 176 -12.53 21.04 18.29
C PHE A 176 -11.08 20.63 18.61
N LEU A 177 -10.31 20.16 17.63
CA LEU A 177 -8.93 19.74 17.85
C LEU A 177 -8.00 20.94 18.05
N SER A 178 -8.20 22.03 17.30
CA SER A 178 -7.41 23.24 17.47
C SER A 178 -7.65 23.93 18.82
N ALA A 179 -8.86 23.84 19.36
CA ALA A 179 -9.21 24.40 20.68
C ALA A 179 -8.53 23.69 21.86
N LEU A 180 -8.06 22.46 21.70
CA LEU A 180 -7.32 21.71 22.73
C LEU A 180 -5.92 22.28 23.01
N GLY A 181 -5.37 23.11 22.14
CA GLY A 181 -4.10 23.81 22.35
C GLY A 181 -2.84 22.96 22.46
N PHE A 182 -2.91 21.68 22.10
CA PHE A 182 -1.73 20.80 22.17
C PHE A 182 -0.70 21.16 21.09
N PRO A 183 0.60 20.93 21.35
CA PRO A 183 1.64 21.07 20.33
C PRO A 183 1.39 20.14 19.12
N SER A 184 1.77 20.59 17.93
CA SER A 184 1.61 19.83 16.66
C SER A 184 2.16 18.39 16.72
N VAL A 185 3.18 18.16 17.54
CA VAL A 185 3.80 16.85 17.74
C VAL A 185 2.81 15.85 18.33
N VAL A 186 1.93 16.28 19.26
CA VAL A 186 0.93 15.41 19.90
C VAL A 186 -0.05 14.89 18.86
N TYR A 187 -0.52 15.73 17.95
CA TYR A 187 -1.42 15.30 16.86
C TYR A 187 -0.74 14.34 15.89
N LYS A 188 0.54 14.55 15.60
CA LYS A 188 1.33 13.64 14.75
C LYS A 188 1.57 12.27 15.40
N LEU A 189 1.45 12.15 16.71
CA LEU A 189 1.53 10.87 17.42
C LEU A 189 0.25 10.04 17.34
N ILE A 190 -0.91 10.63 17.00
CA ILE A 190 -2.20 9.94 16.92
C ILE A 190 -2.14 8.63 16.13
N PRO A 191 -1.61 8.58 14.88
CA PRO A 191 -1.55 7.32 14.13
C PRO A 191 -0.68 6.27 14.82
N TYR A 192 0.40 6.67 15.48
CA TYR A 192 1.31 5.74 16.18
C TYR A 192 0.68 5.16 17.44
N VAL A 193 0.00 5.99 18.23
CA VAL A 193 -0.75 5.54 19.41
C VAL A 193 -1.90 4.61 18.99
N ALA A 194 -2.63 4.97 17.93
CA ALA A 194 -3.69 4.12 17.37
C ALA A 194 -3.14 2.76 16.90
N THR A 195 -1.94 2.73 16.29
CA THR A 195 -1.27 1.47 15.93
C THR A 195 -0.97 0.61 17.14
N LEU A 196 -0.41 1.18 18.20
CA LEU A 196 -0.07 0.44 19.43
C LEU A 196 -1.33 -0.16 20.09
N ILE A 197 -2.41 0.63 20.17
CA ILE A 197 -3.69 0.16 20.70
C ILE A 197 -4.23 -1.00 19.86
N LEU A 198 -4.29 -0.84 18.54
CA LEU A 198 -4.74 -1.91 17.65
C LEU A 198 -3.87 -3.17 17.75
N LEU A 199 -2.53 -3.00 17.85
CA LEU A 199 -1.61 -4.13 17.97
C LEU A 199 -1.88 -4.92 19.25
N ALA A 200 -2.14 -4.24 20.36
CA ALA A 200 -2.47 -4.89 21.63
C ALA A 200 -3.71 -5.81 21.54
N PHE A 201 -4.71 -5.41 20.75
CA PHE A 201 -5.93 -6.19 20.55
C PHE A 201 -5.81 -7.26 19.44
N THR A 202 -5.02 -7.00 18.40
CA THR A 202 -4.99 -7.85 17.17
C THR A 202 -3.86 -8.86 17.19
N SER A 203 -2.82 -8.67 18.00
CA SER A 203 -1.59 -9.49 18.02
C SER A 203 -1.83 -10.99 18.26
N LYS A 204 -2.85 -11.35 19.05
CA LYS A 204 -3.14 -12.76 19.40
C LYS A 204 -3.60 -13.62 18.21
N ASN A 205 -4.10 -13.02 17.14
CA ASN A 205 -4.70 -13.74 16.00
C ASN A 205 -3.99 -13.47 14.66
N SER A 206 -2.76 -12.98 14.69
CA SER A 206 -2.00 -12.73 13.46
C SER A 206 -1.49 -14.03 12.87
N ALA A 207 -2.04 -14.44 11.73
CA ALA A 207 -1.67 -15.64 11.01
C ALA A 207 -0.97 -15.27 9.70
N ALA A 208 0.35 -15.06 9.76
CA ALA A 208 1.17 -15.00 8.55
C ALA A 208 1.15 -16.36 7.82
N PRO A 209 1.27 -16.38 6.48
CA PRO A 209 1.42 -17.62 5.74
C PRO A 209 2.59 -18.44 6.29
N LYS A 210 2.38 -19.71 6.61
CA LYS A 210 3.35 -20.55 7.36
C LYS A 210 4.69 -20.72 6.65
N ALA A 211 4.71 -20.73 5.33
CA ALA A 211 5.93 -20.83 4.52
C ALA A 211 6.54 -19.46 4.16
N SER A 212 6.10 -18.36 4.81
CA SER A 212 6.68 -17.04 4.60
C SER A 212 8.14 -17.00 5.09
N GLY A 213 9.06 -16.57 4.22
CA GLY A 213 10.50 -16.51 4.52
C GLY A 213 11.22 -17.87 4.51
N ILE A 214 10.51 -19.00 4.32
CA ILE A 214 11.11 -20.33 4.26
C ILE A 214 11.46 -20.68 2.81
N PRO A 215 12.73 -21.00 2.50
CA PRO A 215 13.12 -21.50 1.19
C PRO A 215 12.39 -22.81 0.88
N TYR A 216 11.91 -22.94 -0.35
CA TYR A 216 11.33 -24.19 -0.81
C TYR A 216 12.42 -25.11 -1.36
N ASP A 217 12.54 -26.30 -0.79
CA ASP A 217 13.46 -27.34 -1.24
C ASP A 217 12.65 -28.56 -1.71
N LYS A 218 12.82 -28.90 -2.98
CA LYS A 218 12.12 -30.01 -3.60
C LYS A 218 12.62 -31.37 -3.13
N SER A 219 13.83 -31.42 -2.57
CA SER A 219 14.43 -32.70 -2.07
C SER A 219 13.86 -33.17 -0.73
N LYS A 220 13.16 -32.28 -0.02
CA LYS A 220 12.53 -32.57 1.29
C LYS A 220 11.06 -33.04 1.14
N ARG A 221 10.83 -33.92 0.19
CA ARG A 221 9.51 -34.57 0.05
C ARG A 221 9.31 -35.63 1.12
#